data_f0978b808166311dbdd403b1e6eac368
#
_entry.id   f0978b808166311dbdd403b1e6eac368
#
_cell.length_a   1.000
_cell.length_b   1.000
_cell.length_c   1.000
_cell.angle_alpha   90.00
_cell.angle_beta   90.00
_cell.angle_gamma   90.00
#
_symmetry.space_group_name_H-M   'P 1'
#
loop_
_entity.id
_entity.type
_entity.pdbx_description
1 polymer ?
#
loop_
_entity_poly.entity_id
_entity_poly.type
_entity_poly.pdbx_seq_one_letter_code
_entity_poly.pdbx_strand_id
1 'polypeptide(L)'
;HYTVPGCNTESGQTMMLTQFEPIIPQEALLAANYNLVALGHIHRPQKIMHRDWYYSGAINAMNFNDEGQQRGFWIHNWHELGTWQSIFHETPIREFATIELNDDDVTQINMQAIDFVATEKWRGQIDGKIVRVHYSCTAENSKALNKATLERELLEDGAFMVWEILPDKIDEFANRTQLENATDPEANLIKYLEEKQVPQERIQELVLKARPIIAEAEASMTATANSGTFEPV
;
A
#
# COMPACT_ATOMS: atom_id res chain seq x y z
N HIS A 1 -7.34 -21.09 13.93
CA HIS A 1 -7.14 -19.70 13.52
C HIS A 1 -6.64 -18.88 14.70
N TYR A 2 -5.33 -18.81 14.85
CA TYR A 2 -4.67 -18.09 15.94
C TYR A 2 -3.42 -17.44 15.45
N THR A 3 -3.10 -16.27 16.01
CA THR A 3 -1.82 -15.61 15.81
C THR A 3 -0.85 -16.00 16.92
N VAL A 4 0.37 -16.40 16.53
CA VAL A 4 1.48 -16.63 17.46
C VAL A 4 2.47 -15.49 17.29
N PRO A 5 2.87 -14.78 18.37
CA PRO A 5 3.83 -13.69 18.27
C PRO A 5 5.13 -14.13 17.58
N GLY A 6 5.68 -13.28 16.70
CA GLY A 6 6.88 -13.57 15.92
C GLY A 6 6.63 -14.24 14.57
N CYS A 7 5.37 -14.47 14.16
CA CYS A 7 5.06 -14.81 12.78
C CYS A 7 5.08 -13.57 11.89
N ASN A 8 5.36 -13.77 10.61
CA ASN A 8 5.29 -12.72 9.61
C ASN A 8 3.85 -12.62 9.06
N THR A 9 3.22 -11.48 9.27
CA THR A 9 1.82 -11.19 8.88
C THR A 9 1.70 -10.35 7.60
N GLU A 10 2.79 -10.07 6.89
CA GLU A 10 2.82 -9.15 5.74
C GLU A 10 1.97 -9.55 4.53
N SER A 11 1.32 -10.70 4.55
CA SER A 11 0.43 -11.13 3.48
C SER A 11 -1.01 -10.60 3.60
N GLY A 12 -1.16 -9.30 3.88
CA GLY A 12 -2.46 -8.61 3.81
C GLY A 12 -3.41 -8.84 4.98
N GLN A 13 -2.95 -9.48 6.03
CA GLN A 13 -3.68 -9.50 7.28
C GLN A 13 -3.34 -8.25 8.06
N THR A 14 -4.27 -7.32 8.03
CA THR A 14 -4.11 -6.02 8.70
C THR A 14 -4.09 -6.28 10.21
N MET A 15 -2.99 -5.93 10.88
CA MET A 15 -2.86 -5.91 12.35
C MET A 15 -3.92 -5.03 13.05
N MET A 16 -4.80 -4.38 12.29
CA MET A 16 -5.89 -3.55 12.82
C MET A 16 -6.96 -4.34 13.57
N LEU A 17 -7.02 -5.66 13.41
CA LEU A 17 -7.98 -6.51 14.11
C LEU A 17 -7.39 -7.23 15.33
N THR A 18 -6.16 -6.90 15.75
CA THR A 18 -5.48 -7.56 16.88
C THR A 18 -6.22 -7.47 18.22
N GLN A 19 -7.18 -6.56 18.36
CA GLN A 19 -8.05 -6.52 19.55
C GLN A 19 -9.09 -7.65 19.58
N PHE A 20 -9.33 -8.31 18.44
CA PHE A 20 -10.32 -9.36 18.29
C PHE A 20 -9.73 -10.70 17.86
N GLU A 21 -8.45 -10.75 17.50
CA GLU A 21 -7.78 -11.98 17.11
C GLU A 21 -7.27 -12.73 18.33
N PRO A 22 -7.60 -14.01 18.45
CA PRO A 22 -7.08 -14.82 19.54
C PRO A 22 -5.57 -15.05 19.34
N ILE A 23 -4.79 -14.62 20.30
CA ILE A 23 -3.33 -14.78 20.34
C ILE A 23 -2.98 -15.94 21.26
N ILE A 24 -2.14 -16.85 20.78
CA ILE A 24 -1.54 -17.88 21.63
C ILE A 24 -0.14 -17.41 22.02
N PRO A 25 0.14 -17.19 23.32
CA PRO A 25 1.48 -16.89 23.78
C PRO A 25 2.45 -18.04 23.43
N GLN A 26 3.65 -17.71 22.99
CA GLN A 26 4.67 -18.71 22.67
C GLN A 26 4.98 -19.61 23.88
N GLU A 27 4.98 -19.04 25.07
CA GLU A 27 5.24 -19.74 26.34
C GLU A 27 4.22 -20.86 26.59
N ALA A 28 2.96 -20.65 26.18
CA ALA A 28 1.93 -21.67 26.31
C ALA A 28 2.20 -22.87 25.39
N LEU A 29 2.63 -22.62 24.15
CA LEU A 29 3.02 -23.66 23.20
C LEU A 29 4.30 -24.39 23.65
N LEU A 30 5.27 -23.66 24.20
CA LEU A 30 6.50 -24.23 24.76
C LEU A 30 6.20 -25.12 25.97
N ALA A 31 5.33 -24.68 26.89
CA ALA A 31 4.94 -25.42 28.08
C ALA A 31 4.18 -26.70 27.73
N ALA A 32 3.41 -26.69 26.64
CA ALA A 32 2.69 -27.87 26.16
C ALA A 32 3.61 -28.93 25.53
N ASN A 33 4.83 -28.55 25.17
CA ASN A 33 5.88 -29.45 24.65
C ASN A 33 5.44 -30.32 23.46
N TYR A 34 4.68 -29.75 22.54
CA TYR A 34 4.26 -30.47 21.32
C TYR A 34 5.45 -30.71 20.38
N ASN A 35 5.49 -31.91 19.78
CA ASN A 35 6.50 -32.26 18.78
C ASN A 35 6.28 -31.50 17.45
N LEU A 36 5.04 -31.26 17.09
CA LEU A 36 4.63 -30.52 15.89
C LEU A 36 3.47 -29.61 16.24
N VAL A 37 3.50 -28.38 15.74
CA VAL A 37 2.36 -27.45 15.81
C VAL A 37 2.01 -27.01 14.40
N ALA A 38 0.82 -27.38 13.93
CA ALA A 38 0.28 -26.95 12.64
C ALA A 38 -0.77 -25.86 12.87
N LEU A 39 -0.57 -24.71 12.29
CA LEU A 39 -1.37 -23.50 12.45
C LEU A 39 -2.00 -23.09 11.10
N GLY A 40 -3.20 -22.54 11.17
CA GLY A 40 -3.87 -21.83 10.07
C GLY A 40 -3.98 -20.34 10.39
N HIS A 41 -4.73 -19.60 9.59
CA HIS A 41 -4.98 -18.17 9.72
C HIS A 41 -4.01 -17.29 8.94
N ILE A 42 -2.72 -17.43 9.11
CA ILE A 42 -1.72 -16.65 8.36
C ILE A 42 -1.59 -17.21 6.95
N HIS A 43 -1.77 -16.37 5.92
CA HIS A 43 -1.73 -16.80 4.53
C HIS A 43 -0.32 -17.11 4.02
N ARG A 44 0.71 -16.56 4.66
CA ARG A 44 2.10 -16.84 4.31
C ARG A 44 2.55 -18.15 4.92
N PRO A 45 2.95 -19.16 4.11
CA PRO A 45 3.53 -20.39 4.62
C PRO A 45 4.85 -20.08 5.32
N GLN A 46 5.02 -20.55 6.53
CA GLN A 46 6.23 -20.28 7.31
C GLN A 46 6.43 -21.25 8.45
N LYS A 47 7.71 -21.51 8.75
CA LYS A 47 8.15 -22.13 10.00
C LYS A 47 8.48 -21.04 10.98
N ILE A 48 8.01 -21.14 12.23
CA ILE A 48 8.25 -20.13 13.25
C ILE A 48 9.19 -20.65 14.35
N MET A 49 9.99 -19.75 14.92
CA MET A 49 10.85 -19.97 16.07
C MET A 49 11.87 -21.12 15.99
N HIS A 50 12.31 -21.50 14.81
CA HIS A 50 13.23 -22.64 14.61
C HIS A 50 12.76 -23.95 15.25
N ARG A 51 11.43 -24.05 15.52
CA ARG A 51 10.78 -25.26 16.00
C ARG A 51 9.93 -25.88 14.90
N ASP A 52 9.41 -27.08 15.11
CA ASP A 52 8.49 -27.72 14.18
C ASP A 52 7.07 -27.15 14.34
N TRP A 53 6.99 -25.83 14.24
CA TRP A 53 5.76 -25.04 14.26
C TRP A 53 5.58 -24.34 12.91
N TYR A 54 4.47 -24.63 12.26
CA TYR A 54 4.24 -24.22 10.89
C TYR A 54 2.89 -23.54 10.73
N TYR A 55 2.88 -22.41 10.02
CA TYR A 55 1.68 -21.96 9.36
C TYR A 55 1.61 -22.61 7.99
N SER A 56 0.47 -23.22 7.68
CA SER A 56 0.27 -23.87 6.36
C SER A 56 0.27 -22.86 5.23
N GLY A 57 -0.12 -21.64 5.50
CA GLY A 57 -0.39 -20.66 4.48
C GLY A 57 -1.74 -20.87 3.78
N ALA A 58 -2.01 -20.08 2.75
CA ALA A 58 -3.13 -20.28 1.86
C ALA A 58 -2.73 -21.20 0.70
N ILE A 59 -3.66 -22.04 0.27
CA ILE A 59 -3.44 -22.97 -0.86
C ILE A 59 -3.50 -22.26 -2.22
N ASN A 60 -4.07 -21.06 -2.25
CA ASN A 60 -4.19 -20.22 -3.44
C ASN A 60 -3.96 -18.75 -3.05
N ALA A 61 -3.60 -17.91 -4.03
CA ALA A 61 -3.58 -16.47 -3.83
C ALA A 61 -5.03 -15.96 -3.74
N MET A 62 -5.29 -15.07 -2.78
CA MET A 62 -6.63 -14.59 -2.45
C MET A 62 -6.86 -13.15 -2.91
N ASN A 63 -5.80 -12.36 -2.93
CA ASN A 63 -5.85 -10.93 -3.31
C ASN A 63 -4.44 -10.42 -3.67
N PHE A 64 -4.34 -9.14 -4.05
CA PHE A 64 -3.07 -8.51 -4.45
C PHE A 64 -2.01 -8.40 -3.33
N ASN A 65 -2.38 -8.52 -2.06
CA ASN A 65 -1.38 -8.58 -0.99
C ASN A 65 -0.62 -9.92 -1.00
N ASP A 66 -1.10 -10.89 -1.74
CA ASP A 66 -0.49 -12.19 -1.92
C ASP A 66 0.44 -12.25 -3.15
N GLU A 67 0.59 -11.13 -3.87
CA GLU A 67 1.44 -11.01 -5.04
C GLU A 67 2.88 -11.41 -4.74
N GLY A 68 3.46 -12.24 -5.62
CA GLY A 68 4.83 -12.73 -5.48
C GLY A 68 5.07 -13.72 -4.34
N GLN A 69 4.02 -14.16 -3.65
CA GLN A 69 4.16 -15.10 -2.53
C GLN A 69 3.87 -16.53 -2.97
N GLN A 70 4.68 -17.46 -2.46
CA GLN A 70 4.43 -18.89 -2.63
C GLN A 70 3.14 -19.30 -1.94
N ARG A 71 2.40 -20.22 -2.57
CA ARG A 71 1.19 -20.84 -2.04
C ARG A 71 1.31 -22.34 -2.10
N GLY A 72 0.73 -23.02 -1.12
CA GLY A 72 0.84 -24.46 -1.05
C GLY A 72 0.47 -25.03 0.30
N PHE A 73 1.06 -26.16 0.62
CA PHE A 73 0.80 -26.87 1.86
C PHE A 73 2.06 -27.62 2.33
N TRP A 74 2.09 -27.96 3.58
CA TRP A 74 3.16 -28.75 4.18
C TRP A 74 2.76 -30.22 4.26
N ILE A 75 3.70 -31.12 3.94
CA ILE A 75 3.64 -32.53 4.29
C ILE A 75 4.61 -32.75 5.45
N HIS A 76 4.09 -33.28 6.56
CA HIS A 76 4.85 -33.59 7.75
C HIS A 76 4.98 -35.09 7.89
N ASN A 77 6.19 -35.61 7.72
CA ASN A 77 6.49 -37.03 7.86
C ASN A 77 7.13 -37.27 9.23
N TRP A 78 6.54 -38.19 9.98
CA TRP A 78 7.12 -38.63 11.23
C TRP A 78 8.13 -39.75 10.99
N HIS A 79 9.31 -39.66 11.59
CA HIS A 79 10.34 -40.67 11.57
C HIS A 79 10.43 -41.40 12.92
N GLU A 80 10.79 -42.68 12.89
CA GLU A 80 10.88 -43.53 14.06
C GLU A 80 11.81 -43.01 15.16
N LEU A 81 12.77 -42.16 14.82
CA LEU A 81 13.68 -41.51 15.75
C LEU A 81 13.07 -40.28 16.48
N GLY A 82 11.76 -40.06 16.34
CA GLY A 82 11.09 -38.94 17.01
C GLY A 82 11.31 -37.60 16.38
N THR A 83 11.70 -37.56 15.12
CA THR A 83 11.93 -36.33 14.36
C THR A 83 10.87 -36.14 13.25
N TRP A 84 10.60 -34.89 12.91
CA TRP A 84 9.72 -34.54 11.81
C TRP A 84 10.54 -34.09 10.59
N GLN A 85 10.18 -34.59 9.42
CA GLN A 85 10.59 -34.01 8.15
C GLN A 85 9.40 -33.28 7.57
N SER A 86 9.53 -31.99 7.39
CA SER A 86 8.48 -31.15 6.87
C SER A 86 8.90 -30.57 5.52
N ILE A 87 8.12 -30.86 4.49
CA ILE A 87 8.39 -30.43 3.10
C ILE A 87 7.22 -29.58 2.64
N PHE A 88 7.53 -28.39 2.13
CA PHE A 88 6.54 -27.53 1.52
C PHE A 88 6.32 -27.92 0.06
N HIS A 89 5.06 -28.04 -0.33
CA HIS A 89 4.66 -28.32 -1.70
C HIS A 89 3.90 -27.13 -2.25
N GLU A 90 4.44 -26.53 -3.29
CA GLU A 90 3.77 -25.44 -3.98
C GLU A 90 2.58 -25.94 -4.79
N THR A 91 1.51 -25.16 -4.77
CA THR A 91 0.33 -25.37 -5.62
C THR A 91 0.40 -24.47 -6.85
N PRO A 92 -0.01 -24.94 -8.03
CA PRO A 92 -0.18 -24.05 -9.18
C PRO A 92 -1.30 -23.06 -8.87
N ILE A 93 -0.96 -21.79 -8.92
CA ILE A 93 -1.91 -20.70 -8.64
C ILE A 93 -2.02 -19.76 -9.82
N ARG A 94 -3.10 -19.01 -9.89
CA ARG A 94 -3.16 -17.83 -10.73
C ARG A 94 -2.58 -16.66 -9.96
N GLU A 95 -1.48 -16.12 -10.48
CA GLU A 95 -0.76 -15.03 -9.84
C GLU A 95 -1.49 -13.69 -10.01
N PHE A 96 -1.24 -12.79 -9.09
CA PHE A 96 -1.58 -11.37 -9.20
C PHE A 96 -0.37 -10.58 -9.67
N ALA A 97 -0.61 -9.47 -10.38
CA ALA A 97 0.43 -8.54 -10.79
C ALA A 97 -0.07 -7.10 -10.68
N THR A 98 0.72 -6.25 -10.05
CA THR A 98 0.47 -4.81 -9.96
C THR A 98 1.38 -4.09 -10.94
N ILE A 99 0.80 -3.28 -11.83
CA ILE A 99 1.52 -2.39 -12.73
C ILE A 99 1.43 -0.99 -12.17
N GLU A 100 2.58 -0.36 -11.95
CA GLU A 100 2.67 1.01 -11.49
C GLU A 100 3.10 1.92 -12.64
N LEU A 101 2.27 2.93 -12.95
CA LEU A 101 2.52 3.91 -13.97
C LEU A 101 2.74 5.30 -13.34
N ASN A 102 3.79 5.97 -13.76
CA ASN A 102 4.06 7.36 -13.40
C ASN A 102 3.45 8.34 -14.43
N ASP A 103 3.64 9.65 -14.22
CA ASP A 103 3.09 10.70 -15.11
C ASP A 103 3.66 10.62 -16.53
N ASP A 104 4.93 10.27 -16.68
CA ASP A 104 5.56 10.11 -18.00
C ASP A 104 4.98 8.91 -18.75
N ASP A 105 4.75 7.78 -18.07
CA ASP A 105 4.11 6.59 -18.65
C ASP A 105 2.70 6.94 -19.15
N VAL A 106 1.89 7.62 -18.31
CA VAL A 106 0.53 8.03 -18.68
C VAL A 106 0.54 9.04 -19.84
N THR A 107 1.49 9.96 -19.84
CA THR A 107 1.67 10.91 -20.94
C THR A 107 1.95 10.18 -22.25
N GLN A 108 2.85 9.21 -22.25
CA GLN A 108 3.17 8.42 -23.44
C GLN A 108 1.98 7.60 -23.93
N ILE A 109 1.22 6.99 -23.01
CA ILE A 109 -0.02 6.27 -23.34
C ILE A 109 -1.01 7.21 -24.01
N ASN A 110 -1.21 8.42 -23.47
CA ASN A 110 -2.09 9.45 -24.03
C ASN A 110 -1.63 9.93 -25.43
N MET A 111 -0.32 9.90 -25.69
CA MET A 111 0.29 10.18 -26.98
C MET A 111 0.30 8.99 -27.95
N GLN A 112 -0.45 7.93 -27.66
CA GLN A 112 -0.53 6.69 -28.45
C GLN A 112 0.77 5.88 -28.52
N ALA A 113 1.69 6.08 -27.58
CA ALA A 113 2.94 5.31 -27.45
C ALA A 113 2.83 4.15 -26.44
N ILE A 114 1.65 3.52 -26.36
CA ILE A 114 1.34 2.46 -25.39
C ILE A 114 2.26 1.26 -25.54
N ASP A 115 2.67 0.89 -26.76
CA ASP A 115 3.59 -0.20 -27.02
C ASP A 115 4.96 -0.03 -26.36
N PHE A 116 5.45 1.21 -26.31
CA PHE A 116 6.71 1.53 -25.63
C PHE A 116 6.58 1.29 -24.13
N VAL A 117 5.54 1.85 -23.52
CA VAL A 117 5.26 1.66 -22.08
C VAL A 117 5.02 0.19 -21.75
N ALA A 118 4.28 -0.53 -22.60
CA ALA A 118 4.01 -1.95 -22.42
C ALA A 118 5.32 -2.76 -22.37
N THR A 119 6.24 -2.48 -23.26
CA THR A 119 7.53 -3.20 -23.34
C THR A 119 8.35 -3.01 -22.07
N GLU A 120 8.32 -1.84 -21.45
CA GLU A 120 9.07 -1.53 -20.23
C GLU A 120 8.37 -2.01 -18.95
N LYS A 121 7.04 -1.96 -18.92
CA LYS A 121 6.28 -2.10 -17.67
C LYS A 121 5.63 -3.46 -17.48
N TRP A 122 5.11 -4.10 -18.53
CA TRP A 122 4.32 -5.32 -18.31
C TRP A 122 4.47 -6.42 -19.35
N ARG A 123 4.90 -6.12 -20.60
CA ARG A 123 4.94 -7.13 -21.67
C ARG A 123 5.81 -8.32 -21.30
N GLY A 124 5.27 -9.53 -21.40
CA GLY A 124 5.94 -10.77 -21.01
C GLY A 124 5.99 -11.04 -19.50
N GLN A 125 5.42 -10.17 -18.66
CA GLN A 125 5.41 -10.33 -17.20
C GLN A 125 4.02 -10.67 -16.65
N ILE A 126 2.96 -10.40 -17.41
CA ILE A 126 1.56 -10.50 -16.97
C ILE A 126 0.81 -11.69 -17.58
N ASP A 127 1.48 -12.54 -18.35
CA ASP A 127 0.84 -13.67 -19.03
C ASP A 127 0.13 -14.58 -18.03
N GLY A 128 -1.16 -14.78 -18.27
CA GLY A 128 -2.06 -15.58 -17.43
C GLY A 128 -2.38 -15.01 -16.05
N LYS A 129 -1.91 -13.82 -15.69
CA LYS A 129 -2.11 -13.22 -14.36
C LYS A 129 -3.38 -12.38 -14.25
N ILE A 130 -3.84 -12.17 -13.02
CA ILE A 130 -4.84 -11.16 -12.68
C ILE A 130 -4.08 -9.85 -12.43
N VAL A 131 -4.38 -8.82 -13.21
CA VAL A 131 -3.62 -7.57 -13.25
C VAL A 131 -4.44 -6.44 -12.63
N ARG A 132 -3.79 -5.58 -11.85
CA ARG A 132 -4.29 -4.23 -11.55
C ARG A 132 -3.28 -3.18 -11.99
N VAL A 133 -3.79 -2.01 -12.32
CA VAL A 133 -2.95 -0.87 -12.67
C VAL A 133 -3.19 0.25 -11.67
N HIS A 134 -2.13 0.68 -11.03
CA HIS A 134 -2.08 1.88 -10.23
C HIS A 134 -1.28 2.96 -10.97
N TYR A 135 -1.79 4.19 -10.98
CA TYR A 135 -1.09 5.26 -11.65
C TYR A 135 -1.09 6.55 -10.83
N SER A 136 0.04 7.27 -10.93
CA SER A 136 0.21 8.59 -10.31
C SER A 136 0.54 9.59 -11.40
N CYS A 137 -0.36 10.55 -11.66
CA CYS A 137 -0.18 11.52 -12.73
C CYS A 137 -0.92 12.83 -12.45
N THR A 138 -0.74 13.81 -13.33
CA THR A 138 -1.49 15.07 -13.29
C THR A 138 -2.99 14.84 -13.54
N ALA A 139 -3.83 15.76 -13.07
CA ALA A 139 -5.27 15.71 -13.31
C ALA A 139 -5.63 15.78 -14.79
N GLU A 140 -4.82 16.46 -15.61
CA GLU A 140 -4.98 16.54 -17.05
C GLU A 140 -4.72 15.18 -17.71
N ASN A 141 -3.59 14.55 -17.39
CA ASN A 141 -3.22 13.23 -17.90
C ASN A 141 -4.23 12.16 -17.46
N SER A 142 -4.69 12.23 -16.22
CA SER A 142 -5.71 11.31 -15.72
C SER A 142 -7.04 11.39 -16.46
N LYS A 143 -7.46 12.62 -16.84
CA LYS A 143 -8.69 12.82 -17.63
C LYS A 143 -8.54 12.35 -19.08
N ALA A 144 -7.34 12.47 -19.65
CA ALA A 144 -7.05 12.05 -21.02
C ALA A 144 -6.86 10.53 -21.14
N LEU A 145 -6.55 9.84 -20.04
CA LEU A 145 -6.27 8.41 -20.04
C LEU A 145 -7.51 7.59 -20.43
N ASN A 146 -7.42 6.89 -21.57
CA ASN A 146 -8.43 5.95 -22.01
C ASN A 146 -8.22 4.59 -21.37
N LYS A 147 -8.86 4.38 -20.22
CA LYS A 147 -8.75 3.12 -19.45
C LYS A 147 -9.20 1.90 -20.23
N ALA A 148 -10.22 2.04 -21.10
CA ALA A 148 -10.73 0.92 -21.90
C ALA A 148 -9.70 0.48 -22.96
N THR A 149 -8.95 1.42 -23.54
CA THR A 149 -7.83 1.08 -24.43
C THR A 149 -6.73 0.38 -23.66
N LEU A 150 -6.33 0.90 -22.49
CA LEU A 150 -5.29 0.28 -21.67
C LEU A 150 -5.69 -1.14 -21.22
N GLU A 151 -6.93 -1.34 -20.80
CA GLU A 151 -7.45 -2.67 -20.44
C GLU A 151 -7.37 -3.65 -21.62
N ARG A 152 -7.77 -3.22 -22.80
CA ARG A 152 -7.68 -4.06 -24.00
C ARG A 152 -6.23 -4.46 -24.30
N GLU A 153 -5.29 -3.53 -24.28
CA GLU A 153 -3.87 -3.81 -24.52
C GLU A 153 -3.30 -4.80 -23.49
N LEU A 154 -3.65 -4.65 -22.22
CA LEU A 154 -3.22 -5.60 -21.18
C LEU A 154 -3.76 -7.01 -21.42
N LEU A 155 -5.01 -7.14 -21.89
CA LEU A 155 -5.60 -8.42 -22.24
C LEU A 155 -4.95 -9.02 -23.50
N GLU A 156 -4.64 -8.20 -24.50
CA GLU A 156 -3.93 -8.61 -25.73
C GLU A 156 -2.48 -9.04 -25.42
N ASP A 157 -1.82 -8.43 -24.44
CA ASP A 157 -0.47 -8.80 -23.96
C ASP A 157 -0.48 -10.00 -22.99
N GLY A 158 -1.63 -10.66 -22.81
CA GLY A 158 -1.75 -11.96 -22.14
C GLY A 158 -2.31 -11.94 -20.73
N ALA A 159 -2.72 -10.80 -20.18
CA ALA A 159 -3.38 -10.78 -18.89
C ALA A 159 -4.65 -11.67 -18.91
N PHE A 160 -4.84 -12.49 -17.87
CA PHE A 160 -6.07 -13.27 -17.74
C PHE A 160 -7.29 -12.38 -17.49
N MET A 161 -7.10 -11.35 -16.66
CA MET A 161 -8.13 -10.39 -16.30
C MET A 161 -7.48 -9.11 -15.78
N VAL A 162 -8.05 -7.98 -16.15
CA VAL A 162 -7.73 -6.70 -15.51
C VAL A 162 -8.76 -6.43 -14.43
N TRP A 163 -8.30 -6.39 -13.18
CA TRP A 163 -9.16 -6.21 -12.00
C TRP A 163 -9.61 -4.77 -11.85
N GLU A 164 -8.65 -3.85 -11.93
CA GLU A 164 -8.91 -2.41 -11.76
C GLU A 164 -7.79 -1.55 -12.37
N ILE A 165 -8.15 -0.34 -12.78
CA ILE A 165 -7.24 0.72 -13.22
C ILE A 165 -7.58 1.97 -12.41
N LEU A 166 -6.81 2.24 -11.34
CA LEU A 166 -7.10 3.28 -10.37
C LEU A 166 -5.92 4.24 -10.18
N PRO A 167 -6.21 5.52 -9.93
CA PRO A 167 -5.16 6.44 -9.51
C PRO A 167 -4.78 6.20 -8.05
N ASP A 168 -3.49 6.08 -7.75
CA ASP A 168 -2.96 6.16 -6.39
C ASP A 168 -2.89 7.60 -5.94
N LYS A 169 -2.39 8.47 -6.83
CA LYS A 169 -2.26 9.88 -6.60
C LYS A 169 -2.55 10.64 -7.89
N ILE A 170 -3.52 11.49 -7.82
CA ILE A 170 -3.69 12.51 -8.83
C ILE A 170 -3.03 13.75 -8.25
N ASP A 171 -1.87 14.13 -8.81
CA ASP A 171 -1.33 15.44 -8.54
C ASP A 171 -2.28 16.43 -9.21
N GLU A 172 -3.23 16.90 -8.44
CA GLU A 172 -3.81 18.18 -8.75
C GLU A 172 -2.64 19.16 -8.72
N PHE A 173 -2.06 19.45 -9.88
CA PHE A 173 -1.50 20.75 -10.12
C PHE A 173 -2.68 21.74 -10.15
N ALA A 174 -3.44 21.76 -9.09
CA ALA A 174 -3.85 23.03 -8.59
C ALA A 174 -2.55 23.79 -8.39
N ASN A 175 -2.37 24.89 -9.09
CA ASN A 175 -1.41 25.90 -8.77
C ASN A 175 -1.13 25.88 -7.28
N ARG A 176 -0.13 25.07 -6.84
CA ARG A 176 0.47 25.31 -5.54
C ARG A 176 1.13 26.65 -5.76
N THR A 177 0.43 27.68 -5.36
CA THR A 177 0.98 29.01 -5.19
C THR A 177 2.36 28.77 -4.60
N GLN A 178 3.43 29.09 -5.33
CA GLN A 178 4.77 29.02 -4.77
C GLN A 178 4.76 30.02 -3.62
N LEU A 179 4.53 29.51 -2.41
CA LEU A 179 4.56 30.32 -1.21
C LEU A 179 6.03 30.64 -0.95
N GLU A 180 6.49 31.74 -1.52
CA GLU A 180 7.89 32.16 -1.48
C GLU A 180 8.38 32.50 -0.07
N ASN A 181 7.46 32.69 0.87
CA ASN A 181 7.78 32.98 2.28
C ASN A 181 6.83 32.23 3.22
N ALA A 182 7.34 31.24 3.92
CA ALA A 182 6.61 30.55 5.00
C ALA A 182 6.31 31.46 6.21
N THR A 183 6.76 32.73 6.17
CA THR A 183 6.79 33.65 7.30
C THR A 183 5.53 34.52 7.43
N ASP A 184 4.69 34.62 6.39
CA ASP A 184 3.47 35.45 6.45
C ASP A 184 2.26 34.68 5.91
N PRO A 185 1.50 34.03 6.81
CA PRO A 185 0.30 33.27 6.44
C PRO A 185 -0.80 34.12 5.80
N GLU A 186 -0.94 35.40 6.17
CA GLU A 186 -1.96 36.29 5.60
C GLU A 186 -1.62 36.66 4.15
N ALA A 187 -0.38 37.04 3.90
CA ALA A 187 0.09 37.34 2.52
C ALA A 187 -0.02 36.10 1.61
N ASN A 188 0.31 34.93 2.13
CA ASN A 188 0.16 33.68 1.41
C ASN A 188 -1.30 33.34 1.07
N LEU A 189 -2.23 33.61 1.99
CA LEU A 189 -3.66 33.42 1.75
C LEU A 189 -4.17 34.37 0.65
N ILE A 190 -3.76 35.64 0.69
CA ILE A 190 -4.14 36.63 -0.32
C ILE A 190 -3.65 36.17 -1.70
N LYS A 191 -2.37 35.84 -1.83
CA LYS A 191 -1.77 35.36 -3.08
C LYS A 191 -2.50 34.12 -3.63
N TYR A 192 -2.81 33.16 -2.77
CA TYR A 192 -3.56 31.97 -3.15
C TYR A 192 -4.95 32.31 -3.70
N LEU A 193 -5.69 33.22 -3.03
CA LEU A 193 -7.03 33.63 -3.46
C LEU A 193 -7.03 34.43 -4.75
N GLU A 194 -5.99 35.26 -4.98
CA GLU A 194 -5.79 36.00 -6.23
C GLU A 194 -5.52 35.06 -7.41
N GLU A 195 -4.66 34.07 -7.24
CA GLU A 195 -4.41 33.04 -8.25
C GLU A 195 -5.65 32.20 -8.57
N LYS A 196 -6.53 32.02 -7.59
CA LYS A 196 -7.83 31.37 -7.80
C LYS A 196 -8.87 32.31 -8.43
N GLN A 197 -8.48 33.53 -8.80
CA GLN A 197 -9.34 34.54 -9.41
C GLN A 197 -10.59 34.90 -8.56
N VAL A 198 -10.43 34.84 -7.22
CA VAL A 198 -11.50 35.24 -6.32
C VAL A 198 -11.66 36.78 -6.38
N PRO A 199 -12.90 37.31 -6.45
CA PRO A 199 -13.11 38.76 -6.46
C PRO A 199 -12.52 39.46 -5.24
N GLN A 200 -11.92 40.63 -5.42
CA GLN A 200 -11.19 41.37 -4.38
C GLN A 200 -12.04 41.63 -3.10
N GLU A 201 -13.33 41.95 -3.25
CA GLU A 201 -14.22 42.11 -2.10
C GLU A 201 -14.33 40.84 -1.26
N ARG A 202 -14.37 39.68 -1.93
CA ARG A 202 -14.43 38.40 -1.26
C ARG A 202 -13.11 37.99 -0.61
N ILE A 203 -11.98 38.37 -1.21
CA ILE A 203 -10.64 38.20 -0.63
C ILE A 203 -10.56 38.94 0.70
N GLN A 204 -10.97 40.20 0.75
CA GLN A 204 -10.96 41.01 1.99
C GLN A 204 -11.81 40.37 3.09
N GLU A 205 -13.01 39.90 2.76
CA GLU A 205 -13.87 39.20 3.70
C GLU A 205 -13.24 37.94 4.28
N LEU A 206 -12.62 37.11 3.39
CA LEU A 206 -12.00 35.86 3.79
C LEU A 206 -10.76 36.09 4.65
N VAL A 207 -9.94 37.08 4.32
CA VAL A 207 -8.76 37.47 5.10
C VAL A 207 -9.16 37.95 6.50
N LEU A 208 -10.20 38.77 6.63
CA LEU A 208 -10.72 39.19 7.94
C LEU A 208 -11.18 38.02 8.80
N LYS A 209 -11.78 36.99 8.19
CA LYS A 209 -12.19 35.78 8.92
C LYS A 209 -11.01 34.87 9.26
N ALA A 210 -9.95 34.87 8.47
CA ALA A 210 -8.77 34.05 8.70
C ALA A 210 -7.84 34.59 9.78
N ARG A 211 -7.78 35.92 9.98
CA ARG A 211 -6.92 36.58 10.98
C ARG A 211 -6.97 35.98 12.38
N PRO A 212 -8.16 35.78 13.02
CA PRO A 212 -8.20 35.19 14.34
C PRO A 212 -7.68 33.75 14.37
N ILE A 213 -7.89 32.98 13.31
CA ILE A 213 -7.42 31.59 13.20
C ILE A 213 -5.90 31.55 13.07
N ILE A 214 -5.32 32.45 12.24
CA ILE A 214 -3.88 32.59 12.09
C ILE A 214 -3.23 32.97 13.43
N ALA A 215 -3.77 33.97 14.11
CA ALA A 215 -3.26 34.42 15.41
C ALA A 215 -3.31 33.33 16.48
N GLU A 216 -4.36 32.51 16.51
CA GLU A 216 -4.48 31.37 17.44
C GLU A 216 -3.44 30.27 17.12
N ALA A 217 -3.22 29.98 15.84
CA ALA A 217 -2.21 29.02 15.41
C ALA A 217 -0.79 29.48 15.76
N GLU A 218 -0.45 30.75 15.53
CA GLU A 218 0.84 31.34 15.89
C GLU A 218 1.07 31.34 17.40
N ALA A 219 0.05 31.65 18.19
CA ALA A 219 0.14 31.61 19.66
C ALA A 219 0.37 30.17 20.17
N SER A 220 -0.26 29.19 19.56
CA SER A 220 -0.06 27.77 19.93
C SER A 220 1.32 27.25 19.57
N MET A 221 1.90 27.69 18.46
CA MET A 221 3.26 27.31 18.04
C MET A 221 4.33 27.93 18.95
N THR A 222 4.14 29.17 19.38
CA THR A 222 5.04 29.85 20.34
C THR A 222 4.96 29.25 21.74
N ALA A 223 3.78 28.77 22.18
CA ALA A 223 3.63 28.09 23.46
C ALA A 223 4.35 26.73 23.48
N THR A 224 4.32 25.99 22.38
CA THR A 224 5.00 24.70 22.25
C THR A 224 6.54 24.85 22.17
N ALA A 225 7.03 25.91 21.56
CA ALA A 225 8.46 26.21 21.50
C ALA A 225 9.06 26.57 22.86
N ASN A 226 8.28 27.18 23.76
CA ASN A 226 8.73 27.57 25.10
C ASN A 226 8.64 26.44 26.16
N SER A 227 7.99 25.33 25.87
CA SER A 227 7.89 24.18 26.79
C SER A 227 8.98 23.12 26.62
N GLY A 228 9.94 23.34 25.73
CA GLY A 228 11.01 22.39 25.34
C GLY A 228 12.37 22.65 25.98
N THR A 229 12.46 23.08 27.25
CA THR A 229 13.72 22.99 27.99
C THR A 229 13.85 21.60 28.60
N PHE A 230 14.57 20.71 27.88
CA PHE A 230 15.13 19.49 28.44
C PHE A 230 16.27 19.89 29.40
N GLU A 231 16.12 19.66 30.70
CA GLU A 231 17.28 19.58 31.61
C GLU A 231 17.94 18.21 31.45
N PRO A 232 19.26 18.13 31.22
CA PRO A 232 19.94 16.87 31.21
C PRO A 232 20.21 16.42 32.65
N VAL A 233 19.81 15.20 32.96
CA VAL A 233 20.23 14.40 34.10
C VAL A 233 21.38 13.47 33.68
#